data_ba2f041aac5394417a869765af258424
#
_entry.id   ba2f041aac5394417a869765af258424
#
_cell.length_a   1.000
_cell.length_b   1.000
_cell.length_c   1.000
_cell.angle_alpha   90.00
_cell.angle_beta   90.00
_cell.angle_gamma   90.00
#
_symmetry.space_group_name_H-M   'P 1'
#
loop_
_entity.id
_entity.type
_entity.pdbx_description
1 polymer ?
#
loop_
_entity_poly.entity_id
_entity_poly.type
_entity_poly.pdbx_seq_one_letter_code
_entity_poly.pdbx_strand_id
1 'polypeptide(L)'
;MVDVIKSLGIEYLPTNCASSFRALHESLIDYGNNKMPEYINCMHEESAVAMAHGYFKASGKPLLTLCHGTVGLQHASMAVYNAWCDRVPLMIIGGNDMDAASRPPGVPTVHSAQDINGIVRDYTKWDDTPVSLQHFSQSFVRAYKIAMTPPYGPVAISLDAGLQQEPMKEQGDKAPYIPRYIPTSPPQGDSGAVQEAARLLVNAQNPVIVADRAARTPAGIDLLVQLAELLQSKVIDQGGRMNFPKTNYLSAGLTVVNNADVILGLELTDFWATVNAFTDNAINHGHGTNSTRVQSTTKLISINSVDLNTKANYQDFQRFQVVDVSMAADAQATLPSLIEAVRVALTNDRKAVIVQRGAETKKAYLANKNSTRIAAAVAWNASPISTARLVMEVFAQIKHLDWSLVASEGNVSNWPNRLWPMEKHYHWLGRSGGYGVGYGAPASVGAALANRTAGRFSVSIQSDGDLMYAPGVLWTAAKHKIPLLAVMHNNRGYHQEVMHVQRLANFRNRVVNLGGDTGPVGTSIENPDIQYHLLAQSMGWWAKGPIKDPAQLAPAIKEAVQVVLAGQPALLNVWTQPR
;
A
#
# COMPACT_ATOMS: atom_id res chain seq x y z
N MET A 1 1.63 26.49 16.12
CA MET A 1 1.67 25.37 15.15
C MET A 1 1.96 24.04 15.83
N VAL A 2 3.01 23.91 16.62
CA VAL A 2 3.38 22.65 17.30
C VAL A 2 2.24 22.08 18.15
N ASP A 3 1.55 22.91 18.95
CA ASP A 3 0.42 22.47 19.80
C ASP A 3 -0.75 21.91 18.97
N VAL A 4 -1.00 22.48 17.79
CA VAL A 4 -2.02 21.99 16.85
C VAL A 4 -1.65 20.58 16.37
N ILE A 5 -0.40 20.38 15.96
CA ILE A 5 0.10 19.07 15.51
C ILE A 5 -0.01 18.04 16.63
N LYS A 6 0.43 18.40 17.85
CA LYS A 6 0.35 17.55 19.04
C LYS A 6 -1.08 17.18 19.43
N SER A 7 -2.05 18.08 19.24
CA SER A 7 -3.46 17.84 19.59
C SER A 7 -4.09 16.69 18.79
N LEU A 8 -3.52 16.33 17.65
CA LEU A 8 -3.96 15.24 16.78
C LEU A 8 -3.28 13.90 17.06
N GLY A 9 -2.34 13.86 18.01
CA GLY A 9 -1.64 12.63 18.39
C GLY A 9 -0.75 12.03 17.33
N ILE A 10 -0.20 12.85 16.43
CA ILE A 10 0.76 12.42 15.40
C ILE A 10 2.06 11.99 16.10
N GLU A 11 2.46 10.73 15.91
CA GLU A 11 3.56 10.13 16.68
C GLU A 11 4.93 10.43 16.09
N TYR A 12 5.05 10.42 14.75
CA TYR A 12 6.32 10.60 14.05
C TYR A 12 6.19 11.57 12.88
N LEU A 13 7.35 12.14 12.51
CA LEU A 13 7.51 13.08 11.41
C LEU A 13 8.70 12.63 10.54
N PRO A 14 8.52 11.67 9.62
CA PRO A 14 9.53 11.36 8.63
C PRO A 14 9.69 12.56 7.68
N THR A 15 10.91 13.06 7.53
CA THR A 15 11.14 14.31 6.79
C THR A 15 12.60 14.40 6.33
N ASN A 16 12.83 14.85 5.10
CA ASN A 16 14.09 15.38 4.65
C ASN A 16 14.17 16.87 5.04
N CYS A 17 15.27 17.30 5.69
CA CYS A 17 15.38 18.67 6.20
C CYS A 17 15.43 19.72 5.07
N ALA A 18 14.80 20.88 5.28
CA ALA A 18 14.81 21.96 4.31
C ALA A 18 14.65 23.34 4.93
N SER A 19 15.16 24.38 4.25
CA SER A 19 15.12 25.76 4.73
C SER A 19 13.72 26.38 4.73
N SER A 20 12.81 25.94 3.87
CA SER A 20 11.49 26.52 3.73
C SER A 20 10.53 26.22 4.90
N PHE A 21 10.90 25.29 5.78
CA PHE A 21 10.17 25.03 7.02
C PHE A 21 11.08 25.05 8.27
N ARG A 22 12.17 25.80 8.21
CA ARG A 22 13.20 25.88 9.28
C ARG A 22 12.63 26.26 10.64
N ALA A 23 11.68 27.21 10.68
CA ALA A 23 11.12 27.66 11.94
C ALA A 23 10.17 26.63 12.58
N LEU A 24 9.35 25.96 11.77
CA LEU A 24 8.53 24.86 12.26
C LEU A 24 9.40 23.70 12.73
N HIS A 25 10.49 23.38 12.00
CA HIS A 25 11.47 22.35 12.38
C HIS A 25 12.10 22.67 13.73
N GLU A 26 12.66 23.89 13.89
CA GLU A 26 13.25 24.34 15.16
C GLU A 26 12.23 24.22 16.31
N SER A 27 11.04 24.74 16.12
CA SER A 27 9.99 24.70 17.14
C SER A 27 9.52 23.28 17.51
N LEU A 28 9.50 22.34 16.56
CA LEU A 28 9.20 20.93 16.84
C LEU A 28 10.28 20.29 17.73
N ILE A 29 11.55 20.67 17.53
CA ILE A 29 12.68 20.13 18.30
C ILE A 29 12.75 20.78 19.69
N ASP A 30 12.87 22.12 19.74
CA ASP A 30 13.16 22.83 20.97
C ASP A 30 11.90 23.06 21.83
N TYR A 31 10.87 23.70 21.30
CA TYR A 31 9.60 23.88 22.01
C TYR A 31 8.82 22.56 22.16
N GLY A 32 8.79 21.76 21.12
CA GLY A 32 8.09 20.47 21.06
C GLY A 32 8.81 19.34 21.80
N ASN A 33 10.08 19.53 22.23
CA ASN A 33 10.95 18.52 22.83
C ASN A 33 11.15 17.27 21.95
N ASN A 34 11.04 17.40 20.65
CA ASN A 34 11.12 16.30 19.68
C ASN A 34 10.22 15.09 20.06
N LYS A 35 8.98 15.37 20.51
CA LYS A 35 8.03 14.34 20.94
C LYS A 35 6.64 14.66 20.45
N MET A 36 6.01 13.68 19.83
CA MET A 36 4.64 13.74 19.32
C MET A 36 4.36 15.00 18.47
N PRO A 37 5.06 15.11 17.33
CA PRO A 37 5.79 14.06 16.64
C PRO A 37 7.28 14.00 16.97
N GLU A 38 7.86 12.79 16.94
CA GLU A 38 9.33 12.59 16.91
C GLU A 38 9.84 12.72 15.47
N TYR A 39 10.87 13.50 15.28
CA TYR A 39 11.50 13.74 13.97
C TYR A 39 12.30 12.52 13.52
N ILE A 40 11.95 11.97 12.36
CA ILE A 40 12.66 10.85 11.71
C ILE A 40 13.39 11.38 10.49
N ASN A 41 14.72 11.38 10.56
CA ASN A 41 15.55 11.86 9.46
C ASN A 41 15.45 10.93 8.24
N CYS A 42 14.98 11.47 7.13
CA CYS A 42 15.00 10.83 5.82
C CYS A 42 16.01 11.53 4.90
N MET A 43 16.52 10.79 3.92
CA MET A 43 17.48 11.31 2.95
C MET A 43 16.80 11.84 1.68
N HIS A 44 15.47 11.66 1.56
CA HIS A 44 14.69 12.05 0.39
C HIS A 44 13.20 12.16 0.76
N GLU A 45 12.48 13.09 0.14
CA GLU A 45 11.05 13.31 0.45
C GLU A 45 10.16 12.14 0.02
N GLU A 46 10.48 11.48 -1.09
CA GLU A 46 9.80 10.25 -1.48
C GLU A 46 9.88 9.18 -0.39
N SER A 47 11.08 8.98 0.16
CA SER A 47 11.27 8.04 1.28
C SER A 47 10.46 8.43 2.51
N ALA A 48 10.38 9.73 2.83
CA ALA A 48 9.64 10.24 3.96
C ALA A 48 8.13 9.96 3.81
N VAL A 49 7.55 10.28 2.66
CA VAL A 49 6.13 10.07 2.37
C VAL A 49 5.80 8.57 2.28
N ALA A 50 6.64 7.75 1.64
CA ALA A 50 6.44 6.30 1.58
C ALA A 50 6.58 5.63 2.95
N MET A 51 7.45 6.12 3.84
CA MET A 51 7.50 5.68 5.25
C MET A 51 6.18 5.99 5.97
N ALA A 52 5.64 7.20 5.81
CA ALA A 52 4.36 7.58 6.41
C ALA A 52 3.21 6.68 5.90
N HIS A 53 3.22 6.35 4.61
CA HIS A 53 2.29 5.41 4.00
C HIS A 53 2.37 4.00 4.64
N GLY A 54 3.57 3.43 4.72
CA GLY A 54 3.78 2.11 5.34
C GLY A 54 3.43 2.09 6.83
N TYR A 55 3.75 3.17 7.56
CA TYR A 55 3.38 3.34 8.97
C TYR A 55 1.86 3.27 9.17
N PHE A 56 1.09 4.01 8.35
CA PHE A 56 -0.37 3.98 8.43
C PHE A 56 -0.93 2.58 8.20
N LYS A 57 -0.42 1.86 7.21
CA LYS A 57 -0.90 0.49 6.89
C LYS A 57 -0.70 -0.48 8.05
N ALA A 58 0.35 -0.29 8.85
CA ALA A 58 0.65 -1.15 10.00
C ALA A 58 -0.06 -0.71 11.29
N SER A 59 -0.24 0.62 11.49
CA SER A 59 -0.75 1.20 12.74
C SER A 59 -2.19 1.70 12.67
N GLY A 60 -2.68 2.07 11.48
CA GLY A 60 -3.95 2.81 11.30
C GLY A 60 -3.87 4.30 11.69
N LYS A 61 -2.68 4.83 12.00
CA LYS A 61 -2.46 6.21 12.40
C LYS A 61 -1.72 6.99 11.30
N PRO A 62 -2.23 8.14 10.84
CA PRO A 62 -1.53 8.94 9.85
C PRO A 62 -0.33 9.66 10.44
N LEU A 63 0.69 9.90 9.62
CA LEU A 63 1.85 10.72 9.97
C LEU A 63 1.82 12.05 9.23
N LEU A 64 2.60 13.01 9.74
CA LEU A 64 2.92 14.27 9.08
C LEU A 64 4.26 14.13 8.38
N THR A 65 4.38 14.72 7.18
CA THR A 65 5.65 14.87 6.45
C THR A 65 5.83 16.33 6.06
N LEU A 66 7.01 16.89 6.31
CA LEU A 66 7.37 18.20 5.79
C LEU A 66 8.18 18.01 4.50
N CYS A 67 7.82 18.76 3.46
CA CYS A 67 8.51 18.76 2.17
C CYS A 67 9.08 20.14 1.89
N HIS A 68 10.28 20.21 1.33
CA HIS A 68 10.78 21.47 0.79
C HIS A 68 9.79 21.97 -0.28
N GLY A 69 9.65 23.26 -0.44
CA GLY A 69 8.70 23.90 -1.34
C GLY A 69 8.49 23.17 -2.66
N THR A 70 8.77 23.83 -3.77
CA THR A 70 8.57 23.22 -5.10
C THR A 70 9.35 21.91 -5.29
N VAL A 71 10.65 21.90 -4.99
CA VAL A 71 11.54 20.75 -5.29
C VAL A 71 11.25 19.53 -4.41
N GLY A 72 10.97 19.71 -3.13
CA GLY A 72 10.65 18.60 -2.23
C GLY A 72 9.29 17.97 -2.53
N LEU A 73 8.27 18.77 -2.90
CA LEU A 73 6.98 18.24 -3.34
C LEU A 73 7.10 17.51 -4.67
N GLN A 74 7.97 17.95 -5.60
CA GLN A 74 8.26 17.21 -6.82
C GLN A 74 8.88 15.84 -6.52
N HIS A 75 9.86 15.78 -5.60
CA HIS A 75 10.44 14.52 -5.15
C HIS A 75 9.42 13.60 -4.45
N ALA A 76 8.50 14.17 -3.67
CA ALA A 76 7.47 13.42 -2.95
C ALA A 76 6.31 12.95 -3.85
N SER A 77 6.13 13.56 -5.02
CA SER A 77 4.95 13.45 -5.87
C SER A 77 4.55 12.00 -6.16
N MET A 78 5.52 11.13 -6.51
CA MET A 78 5.27 9.71 -6.76
C MET A 78 4.72 8.99 -5.50
N ALA A 79 5.29 9.25 -4.34
CA ALA A 79 4.86 8.61 -3.10
C ALA A 79 3.48 9.13 -2.65
N VAL A 80 3.15 10.40 -2.90
CA VAL A 80 1.81 10.95 -2.67
C VAL A 80 0.79 10.30 -3.60
N TYR A 81 1.12 10.12 -4.89
CA TYR A 81 0.29 9.41 -5.83
C TYR A 81 0.04 7.94 -5.41
N ASN A 82 1.07 7.23 -4.96
CA ASN A 82 0.92 5.88 -4.41
C ASN A 82 -0.06 5.85 -3.23
N ALA A 83 0.04 6.81 -2.30
CA ALA A 83 -0.86 6.91 -1.16
C ALA A 83 -2.31 7.25 -1.56
N TRP A 84 -2.49 8.10 -2.57
CA TRP A 84 -3.80 8.39 -3.17
C TRP A 84 -4.43 7.11 -3.72
N CYS A 85 -3.71 6.39 -4.57
CA CYS A 85 -4.18 5.15 -5.18
C CYS A 85 -4.46 4.05 -4.15
N ASP A 86 -3.71 4.00 -3.05
CA ASP A 86 -3.91 3.04 -1.96
C ASP A 86 -4.93 3.50 -0.91
N ARG A 87 -5.50 4.71 -1.08
CA ARG A 87 -6.43 5.32 -0.13
C ARG A 87 -5.84 5.38 1.28
N VAL A 88 -4.63 5.93 1.38
CA VAL A 88 -3.92 6.10 2.65
C VAL A 88 -3.90 7.57 3.05
N PRO A 89 -4.35 7.93 4.26
CA PRO A 89 -4.32 9.30 4.73
C PRO A 89 -2.90 9.71 5.10
N LEU A 90 -2.45 10.81 4.55
CA LEU A 90 -1.19 11.46 4.86
C LEU A 90 -1.41 12.94 5.08
N MET A 91 -0.68 13.52 6.04
CA MET A 91 -0.60 14.95 6.26
C MET A 91 0.70 15.46 5.65
N ILE A 92 0.62 16.38 4.69
CA ILE A 92 1.79 16.93 4.01
C ILE A 92 1.81 18.44 4.23
N ILE A 93 2.93 18.99 4.67
CA ILE A 93 3.19 20.43 4.68
C ILE A 93 4.33 20.72 3.70
N GLY A 94 4.05 21.53 2.68
CA GLY A 94 5.06 22.13 1.82
C GLY A 94 5.47 23.51 2.35
N GLY A 95 6.74 23.69 2.71
CA GLY A 95 7.22 25.04 3.08
C GLY A 95 7.37 25.92 1.86
N ASN A 96 7.00 27.21 1.97
CA ASN A 96 7.04 28.15 0.85
C ASN A 96 7.41 29.55 1.33
N ASP A 97 7.95 30.39 0.47
CA ASP A 97 8.18 31.84 0.70
C ASP A 97 7.25 32.59 -0.24
N MET A 98 6.06 33.01 0.23
CA MET A 98 5.02 33.58 -0.61
C MET A 98 4.93 35.10 -0.56
N ASP A 99 5.20 35.70 0.62
CA ASP A 99 5.10 37.15 0.77
C ASP A 99 6.28 37.85 0.09
N ALA A 100 6.01 38.53 -1.02
CA ALA A 100 7.01 39.23 -1.79
C ALA A 100 7.70 40.38 -1.01
N ALA A 101 7.02 40.97 -0.03
CA ALA A 101 7.59 42.06 0.78
C ALA A 101 8.60 41.59 1.82
N SER A 102 8.41 40.40 2.36
CA SER A 102 9.29 39.79 3.35
C SER A 102 10.28 38.76 2.77
N ARG A 103 10.13 38.42 1.49
CA ARG A 103 10.96 37.40 0.83
C ARG A 103 12.42 37.79 0.80
N PRO A 104 13.33 36.96 1.39
CA PRO A 104 14.75 37.24 1.33
C PRO A 104 15.31 37.04 -0.09
N PRO A 105 16.33 37.80 -0.49
CA PRO A 105 16.99 37.57 -1.77
C PRO A 105 17.80 36.26 -1.74
N GLY A 106 17.92 35.62 -2.90
CA GLY A 106 18.81 34.47 -3.09
C GLY A 106 18.13 33.11 -3.11
N VAL A 107 18.90 32.07 -2.78
CA VAL A 107 18.53 30.66 -2.96
C VAL A 107 17.19 30.25 -2.33
N PRO A 108 16.82 30.67 -1.12
CA PRO A 108 15.54 30.24 -0.54
C PRO A 108 14.32 30.58 -1.40
N THR A 109 14.40 31.63 -2.22
CA THR A 109 13.27 32.07 -3.04
C THR A 109 13.12 31.31 -4.35
N VAL A 110 14.20 30.69 -4.87
CA VAL A 110 14.15 29.93 -6.14
C VAL A 110 13.43 28.58 -5.97
N HIS A 111 13.23 28.12 -4.74
CA HIS A 111 12.47 26.90 -4.41
C HIS A 111 10.99 27.20 -4.14
N SER A 112 10.57 28.44 -4.27
CA SER A 112 9.20 28.88 -4.00
C SER A 112 8.42 29.05 -5.30
N ALA A 113 7.13 28.77 -5.24
CA ALA A 113 6.19 29.06 -6.31
C ALA A 113 4.91 29.61 -5.71
N GLN A 114 4.13 30.34 -6.51
CA GLN A 114 2.88 30.94 -6.06
C GLN A 114 1.89 29.88 -5.55
N ASP A 115 1.84 28.72 -6.21
CA ASP A 115 0.95 27.61 -5.86
C ASP A 115 1.72 26.28 -5.92
N ILE A 116 2.40 25.93 -4.83
CA ILE A 116 3.12 24.65 -4.76
C ILE A 116 2.17 23.47 -4.59
N ASN A 117 0.97 23.65 -4.03
CA ASN A 117 -0.02 22.59 -3.88
C ASN A 117 -0.46 22.03 -5.24
N GLY A 118 -0.40 22.86 -6.30
CA GLY A 118 -0.68 22.44 -7.67
C GLY A 118 0.13 21.22 -8.14
N ILE A 119 1.31 20.99 -7.55
CA ILE A 119 2.17 19.82 -7.88
C ILE A 119 1.48 18.49 -7.52
N VAL A 120 0.70 18.47 -6.42
CA VAL A 120 0.08 17.26 -5.87
C VAL A 120 -1.45 17.32 -5.83
N ARG A 121 -2.05 18.42 -6.28
CA ARG A 121 -3.51 18.68 -6.17
C ARG A 121 -4.36 17.59 -6.80
N ASP A 122 -3.95 17.02 -7.92
CA ASP A 122 -4.73 16.01 -8.63
C ASP A 122 -4.85 14.69 -7.86
N TYR A 123 -3.93 14.42 -6.94
CA TYR A 123 -3.89 13.20 -6.13
C TYR A 123 -3.79 13.48 -4.62
N THR A 124 -4.42 14.57 -4.19
CA THR A 124 -4.74 14.85 -2.78
C THR A 124 -6.24 15.10 -2.63
N LYS A 125 -6.83 14.71 -1.51
CA LYS A 125 -8.26 14.97 -1.24
C LYS A 125 -8.58 16.45 -1.08
N TRP A 126 -7.62 17.20 -0.55
CA TRP A 126 -7.79 18.60 -0.23
C TRP A 126 -6.43 19.27 -0.04
N ASP A 127 -6.36 20.54 -0.38
CA ASP A 127 -5.20 21.37 -0.12
C ASP A 127 -5.62 22.76 0.37
N ASP A 128 -4.73 23.43 1.11
CA ASP A 128 -4.96 24.78 1.62
C ASP A 128 -3.63 25.54 1.78
N THR A 129 -3.78 26.86 1.87
CA THR A 129 -2.66 27.81 2.09
C THR A 129 -3.06 28.78 3.20
N PRO A 130 -2.83 28.45 4.48
CA PRO A 130 -3.17 29.29 5.61
C PRO A 130 -2.41 30.62 5.60
N VAL A 131 -3.12 31.73 5.86
CA VAL A 131 -2.58 33.10 5.85
C VAL A 131 -2.45 33.70 7.26
N SER A 132 -2.76 32.95 8.31
CA SER A 132 -2.60 33.33 9.71
C SER A 132 -2.45 32.12 10.61
N LEU A 133 -1.95 32.29 11.84
CA LEU A 133 -1.84 31.22 12.82
C LEU A 133 -3.20 30.61 13.18
N GLN A 134 -4.25 31.44 13.28
CA GLN A 134 -5.61 30.93 13.53
C GLN A 134 -6.13 30.14 12.32
N HIS A 135 -5.86 30.60 11.10
CA HIS A 135 -6.21 29.87 9.88
C HIS A 135 -5.48 28.52 9.84
N PHE A 136 -4.17 28.49 10.12
CA PHE A 136 -3.41 27.24 10.21
C PHE A 136 -4.03 26.25 11.19
N SER A 137 -4.40 26.72 12.39
CA SER A 137 -5.00 25.83 13.41
C SER A 137 -6.28 25.16 12.90
N GLN A 138 -7.18 25.93 12.28
CA GLN A 138 -8.43 25.41 11.73
C GLN A 138 -8.21 24.54 10.49
N SER A 139 -7.33 24.98 9.61
CA SER A 139 -6.99 24.29 8.36
C SER A 139 -6.36 22.90 8.65
N PHE A 140 -5.40 22.82 9.57
CA PHE A 140 -4.70 21.58 9.87
C PHE A 140 -5.63 20.52 10.49
N VAL A 141 -6.50 20.91 11.43
CA VAL A 141 -7.50 19.99 12.00
C VAL A 141 -8.55 19.58 10.96
N ARG A 142 -8.96 20.49 10.07
CA ARG A 142 -9.85 20.19 8.93
C ARG A 142 -9.20 19.21 7.96
N ALA A 143 -7.94 19.45 7.58
CA ALA A 143 -7.16 18.55 6.72
C ALA A 143 -7.09 17.15 7.29
N TYR A 144 -6.77 17.02 8.57
CA TYR A 144 -6.75 15.73 9.27
C TYR A 144 -8.12 15.03 9.22
N LYS A 145 -9.20 15.75 9.47
CA LYS A 145 -10.56 15.22 9.37
C LYS A 145 -10.87 14.72 7.96
N ILE A 146 -10.51 15.50 6.93
CA ILE A 146 -10.72 15.12 5.52
C ILE A 146 -9.92 13.86 5.17
N ALA A 147 -8.63 13.81 5.56
CA ALA A 147 -7.78 12.67 5.30
C ALA A 147 -8.33 11.38 5.94
N MET A 148 -8.84 11.48 7.17
CA MET A 148 -9.33 10.36 7.99
C MET A 148 -10.83 10.05 7.79
N THR A 149 -11.51 10.72 6.87
CA THR A 149 -12.89 10.37 6.47
C THR A 149 -12.84 9.51 5.21
N PRO A 150 -13.44 8.29 5.19
CA PRO A 150 -13.47 7.47 3.97
C PRO A 150 -14.16 8.17 2.78
N PRO A 151 -13.68 7.93 1.55
CA PRO A 151 -12.45 7.23 1.20
C PRO A 151 -11.23 7.98 1.71
N TYR A 152 -10.31 7.29 2.40
CA TYR A 152 -9.09 7.93 2.92
C TYR A 152 -8.22 8.45 1.78
N GLY A 153 -7.36 9.43 2.08
CA GLY A 153 -6.40 9.94 1.12
C GLY A 153 -5.52 11.05 1.68
N PRO A 154 -4.42 11.37 0.99
CA PRO A 154 -3.49 12.42 1.39
C PRO A 154 -4.13 13.81 1.29
N VAL A 155 -3.61 14.73 2.09
CA VAL A 155 -3.94 16.17 2.08
C VAL A 155 -2.66 16.99 2.13
N ALA A 156 -2.67 18.19 1.54
CA ALA A 156 -1.50 19.06 1.48
C ALA A 156 -1.80 20.46 2.02
N ILE A 157 -0.84 21.03 2.73
CA ILE A 157 -0.89 22.43 3.21
C ILE A 157 0.39 23.12 2.75
N SER A 158 0.26 24.21 2.02
CA SER A 158 1.35 25.14 1.74
C SER A 158 1.49 26.11 2.90
N LEU A 159 2.68 26.23 3.47
CA LEU A 159 2.91 27.03 4.67
C LEU A 159 4.01 28.06 4.44
N ASP A 160 3.62 29.35 4.48
CA ASP A 160 4.53 30.45 4.29
C ASP A 160 5.61 30.52 5.38
N ALA A 161 6.87 30.72 4.98
CA ALA A 161 8.01 30.78 5.91
C ALA A 161 7.94 32.00 6.84
N GLY A 162 7.41 33.14 6.37
CA GLY A 162 7.16 34.32 7.19
C GLY A 162 6.18 34.02 8.31
N LEU A 163 5.04 33.38 7.99
CA LEU A 163 4.07 32.96 8.98
C LEU A 163 4.63 31.99 10.01
N GLN A 164 5.54 31.09 9.60
CA GLN A 164 6.21 30.15 10.52
C GLN A 164 7.13 30.89 11.50
N GLN A 165 7.72 32.02 11.11
CA GLN A 165 8.71 32.79 11.87
C GLN A 165 8.08 33.91 12.69
N GLU A 166 6.84 34.26 12.43
CA GLU A 166 6.15 35.37 13.10
C GLU A 166 6.06 35.09 14.61
N PRO A 167 6.65 35.95 15.48
CA PRO A 167 6.56 35.79 16.91
C PRO A 167 5.13 36.09 17.37
N MET A 168 4.61 35.31 18.29
CA MET A 168 3.41 35.68 19.03
C MET A 168 3.74 36.87 19.91
N LYS A 169 2.94 37.93 19.83
CA LYS A 169 3.14 39.13 20.65
C LYS A 169 3.01 38.81 22.11
N GLU A 170 4.00 39.23 22.92
CA GLU A 170 4.08 38.93 24.34
C GLU A 170 2.92 39.49 25.18
N GLN A 171 2.19 40.51 24.69
CA GLN A 171 1.07 41.11 25.37
C GLN A 171 -0.14 41.24 24.47
N GLY A 172 -1.16 40.46 24.75
CA GLY A 172 -2.50 40.62 24.18
C GLY A 172 -2.91 39.68 23.07
N ASP A 173 -2.02 38.91 22.48
CA ASP A 173 -2.39 37.89 21.50
C ASP A 173 -2.95 36.66 22.23
N LYS A 174 -4.22 36.37 22.03
CA LYS A 174 -4.80 35.12 22.46
C LYS A 174 -4.18 33.99 21.65
N ALA A 175 -3.76 32.90 22.31
CA ALA A 175 -3.35 31.69 21.63
C ALA A 175 -4.44 31.29 20.60
N PRO A 176 -4.05 30.86 19.39
CA PRO A 176 -5.02 30.41 18.39
C PRO A 176 -5.92 29.32 18.97
N TYR A 177 -7.22 29.42 18.70
CA TYR A 177 -8.15 28.36 19.06
C TYR A 177 -7.84 27.10 18.29
N ILE A 178 -7.66 25.98 18.99
CA ILE A 178 -7.43 24.67 18.41
C ILE A 178 -8.76 23.89 18.39
N PRO A 179 -9.36 23.63 17.21
CA PRO A 179 -10.58 22.86 17.14
C PRO A 179 -10.36 21.43 17.64
N ARG A 180 -11.33 20.90 18.38
CA ARG A 180 -11.30 19.48 18.75
C ARG A 180 -11.60 18.60 17.53
N TYR A 181 -10.72 17.62 17.24
CA TYR A 181 -11.01 16.60 16.25
C TYR A 181 -12.07 15.61 16.75
N ILE A 182 -13.09 15.38 15.94
CA ILE A 182 -14.10 14.34 16.15
C ILE A 182 -14.17 13.51 14.86
N PRO A 183 -13.97 12.17 14.93
CA PRO A 183 -14.12 11.29 13.78
C PRO A 183 -15.52 11.39 13.15
N THR A 184 -15.59 11.35 11.84
CA THR A 184 -16.85 11.30 11.10
C THR A 184 -17.24 9.85 10.85
N SER A 185 -18.49 9.49 11.16
CA SER A 185 -19.05 8.20 10.74
C SER A 185 -19.15 8.14 9.22
N PRO A 186 -18.63 7.09 8.57
CA PRO A 186 -18.80 6.93 7.13
C PRO A 186 -20.26 6.61 6.79
N PRO A 187 -20.72 6.94 5.56
CA PRO A 187 -22.07 6.62 5.13
C PRO A 187 -22.25 5.12 4.94
N GLN A 188 -23.41 4.61 5.34
CA GLN A 188 -23.87 3.26 5.02
C GLN A 188 -24.71 3.26 3.74
N GLY A 189 -24.84 2.09 3.11
CA GLY A 189 -25.73 1.90 1.98
C GLY A 189 -27.19 2.14 2.36
N ASP A 190 -27.97 2.64 1.39
CA ASP A 190 -29.41 2.78 1.54
C ASP A 190 -30.08 1.44 1.88
N SER A 191 -31.07 1.46 2.77
CA SER A 191 -31.70 0.25 3.27
C SER A 191 -32.39 -0.58 2.17
N GLY A 192 -33.00 0.06 1.18
CA GLY A 192 -33.62 -0.62 0.05
C GLY A 192 -32.59 -1.29 -0.86
N ALA A 193 -31.49 -0.60 -1.14
CA ALA A 193 -30.38 -1.17 -1.91
C ALA A 193 -29.68 -2.32 -1.17
N VAL A 194 -29.54 -2.24 0.15
CA VAL A 194 -29.00 -3.32 0.99
C VAL A 194 -29.90 -4.55 0.96
N GLN A 195 -31.22 -4.36 1.06
CA GLN A 195 -32.19 -5.46 0.98
C GLN A 195 -32.16 -6.15 -0.39
N GLU A 196 -32.09 -5.37 -1.48
CA GLU A 196 -32.00 -5.92 -2.84
C GLU A 196 -30.69 -6.68 -3.05
N ALA A 197 -29.56 -6.14 -2.58
CA ALA A 197 -28.28 -6.84 -2.59
C ALA A 197 -28.34 -8.17 -1.83
N ALA A 198 -28.95 -8.18 -0.64
CA ALA A 198 -29.14 -9.38 0.16
C ALA A 198 -30.02 -10.42 -0.57
N ARG A 199 -31.12 -9.98 -1.18
CA ARG A 199 -32.03 -10.83 -1.98
C ARG A 199 -31.28 -11.49 -3.14
N LEU A 200 -30.49 -10.73 -3.89
CA LEU A 200 -29.68 -11.25 -5.00
C LEU A 200 -28.66 -12.28 -4.51
N LEU A 201 -27.91 -11.96 -3.45
CA LEU A 201 -26.87 -12.84 -2.90
C LEU A 201 -27.43 -14.15 -2.34
N VAL A 202 -28.55 -14.11 -1.62
CA VAL A 202 -29.21 -15.30 -1.05
C VAL A 202 -29.74 -16.23 -2.16
N ASN A 203 -30.27 -15.66 -3.22
CA ASN A 203 -30.84 -16.45 -4.34
C ASN A 203 -29.79 -16.98 -5.32
N ALA A 204 -28.53 -16.48 -5.22
CA ALA A 204 -27.46 -16.88 -6.12
C ALA A 204 -27.07 -18.36 -5.97
N GLN A 205 -26.73 -19.00 -7.09
CA GLN A 205 -26.12 -20.33 -7.11
C GLN A 205 -24.61 -20.27 -6.89
N ASN A 206 -23.95 -19.27 -7.49
CA ASN A 206 -22.51 -19.07 -7.42
C ASN A 206 -22.16 -17.61 -7.09
N PRO A 207 -22.52 -17.09 -5.91
CA PRO A 207 -22.13 -15.73 -5.52
C PRO A 207 -20.62 -15.65 -5.34
N VAL A 208 -20.05 -14.53 -5.75
CA VAL A 208 -18.64 -14.18 -5.56
C VAL A 208 -18.55 -12.80 -4.92
N ILE A 209 -17.73 -12.69 -3.88
CA ILE A 209 -17.38 -11.41 -3.27
C ILE A 209 -15.98 -11.02 -3.78
N VAL A 210 -15.84 -9.80 -4.27
CA VAL A 210 -14.54 -9.23 -4.65
C VAL A 210 -14.27 -8.05 -3.74
N ALA A 211 -13.21 -8.13 -2.95
CA ALA A 211 -12.83 -7.10 -2.00
C ALA A 211 -11.47 -6.48 -2.38
N ASP A 212 -11.42 -5.16 -2.40
CA ASP A 212 -10.15 -4.43 -2.59
C ASP A 212 -9.76 -3.72 -1.29
N ARG A 213 -10.08 -2.48 -1.08
CA ARG A 213 -9.72 -1.73 0.14
C ARG A 213 -10.87 -1.69 1.16
N ALA A 214 -11.60 -2.79 1.27
CA ALA A 214 -12.85 -2.89 2.02
C ALA A 214 -12.64 -3.07 3.52
N ALA A 215 -11.77 -4.00 3.94
CA ALA A 215 -11.51 -4.26 5.36
C ALA A 215 -10.46 -3.27 5.90
N ARG A 216 -10.88 -2.07 6.31
CA ARG A 216 -9.99 -1.02 6.81
C ARG A 216 -9.45 -1.29 8.22
N THR A 217 -10.11 -2.14 8.97
CA THR A 217 -9.77 -2.50 10.35
C THR A 217 -9.85 -4.02 10.56
N PRO A 218 -9.28 -4.57 11.65
CA PRO A 218 -9.46 -5.99 11.97
C PRO A 218 -10.93 -6.41 12.00
N ALA A 219 -11.81 -5.60 12.58
CA ALA A 219 -13.25 -5.86 12.61
C ALA A 219 -13.87 -5.94 11.19
N GLY A 220 -13.32 -5.22 10.22
CA GLY A 220 -13.75 -5.32 8.82
C GLY A 220 -13.46 -6.69 8.20
N ILE A 221 -12.33 -7.31 8.56
CA ILE A 221 -12.01 -8.69 8.16
C ILE A 221 -13.03 -9.66 8.75
N ASP A 222 -13.33 -9.53 10.05
CA ASP A 222 -14.29 -10.41 10.74
C ASP A 222 -15.68 -10.30 10.12
N LEU A 223 -16.14 -9.10 9.78
CA LEU A 223 -17.40 -8.87 9.09
C LEU A 223 -17.42 -9.51 7.69
N LEU A 224 -16.33 -9.38 6.93
CA LEU A 224 -16.25 -9.99 5.60
C LEU A 224 -16.22 -11.52 5.69
N VAL A 225 -15.51 -12.09 6.65
CA VAL A 225 -15.52 -13.54 6.92
C VAL A 225 -16.95 -13.99 7.27
N GLN A 226 -17.63 -13.28 8.16
CA GLN A 226 -19.01 -13.59 8.55
C GLN A 226 -19.97 -13.58 7.37
N LEU A 227 -19.90 -12.56 6.49
CA LEU A 227 -20.73 -12.52 5.29
C LEU A 227 -20.43 -13.69 4.34
N ALA A 228 -19.14 -13.93 4.10
CA ALA A 228 -18.70 -15.00 3.21
C ALA A 228 -19.12 -16.39 3.71
N GLU A 229 -18.98 -16.66 4.99
CA GLU A 229 -19.36 -17.94 5.61
C GLU A 229 -20.89 -18.12 5.65
N LEU A 230 -21.64 -17.05 5.92
CA LEU A 230 -23.11 -17.09 5.91
C LEU A 230 -23.65 -17.46 4.52
N LEU A 231 -23.02 -16.97 3.46
CA LEU A 231 -23.37 -17.25 2.08
C LEU A 231 -22.61 -18.44 1.48
N GLN A 232 -21.57 -18.95 2.14
CA GLN A 232 -20.57 -19.87 1.55
C GLN A 232 -20.08 -19.36 0.19
N SER A 233 -19.84 -18.05 0.11
CA SER A 233 -19.42 -17.33 -1.08
C SER A 233 -17.89 -17.29 -1.17
N LYS A 234 -17.36 -17.55 -2.38
CA LYS A 234 -15.93 -17.38 -2.63
C LYS A 234 -15.54 -15.91 -2.55
N VAL A 235 -14.38 -15.62 -1.95
CA VAL A 235 -13.87 -14.26 -1.79
C VAL A 235 -12.56 -14.09 -2.57
N ILE A 236 -12.56 -13.12 -3.46
CA ILE A 236 -11.37 -12.65 -4.17
C ILE A 236 -10.86 -11.42 -3.43
N ASP A 237 -9.64 -11.51 -2.92
CA ASP A 237 -8.93 -10.37 -2.34
C ASP A 237 -8.00 -9.80 -3.41
N GLN A 238 -8.29 -8.58 -3.90
CA GLN A 238 -7.52 -7.94 -4.98
C GLN A 238 -6.17 -7.36 -4.50
N GLY A 239 -5.94 -7.34 -3.20
CA GLY A 239 -4.60 -7.09 -2.67
C GLY A 239 -4.23 -5.63 -2.43
N GLY A 240 -5.17 -4.72 -2.40
CA GLY A 240 -4.92 -3.35 -1.92
C GLY A 240 -4.52 -3.34 -0.45
N ARG A 241 -5.08 -4.28 0.31
CA ARG A 241 -4.69 -4.65 1.69
C ARG A 241 -5.16 -6.07 1.95
N MET A 242 -4.85 -6.64 3.12
CA MET A 242 -5.41 -7.92 3.48
C MET A 242 -6.88 -7.75 3.90
N ASN A 243 -7.80 -8.19 3.04
CA ASN A 243 -9.25 -8.13 3.30
C ASN A 243 -9.80 -9.44 3.85
N PHE A 244 -9.17 -10.56 3.50
CA PHE A 244 -9.71 -11.89 3.79
C PHE A 244 -8.59 -12.90 4.10
N PRO A 245 -8.72 -13.74 5.15
CA PRO A 245 -7.69 -14.72 5.50
C PRO A 245 -7.43 -15.72 4.37
N LYS A 246 -6.15 -15.90 3.99
CA LYS A 246 -5.76 -16.87 2.94
C LYS A 246 -5.86 -18.31 3.39
N THR A 247 -6.04 -18.55 4.69
CA THR A 247 -6.29 -19.88 5.28
C THR A 247 -7.76 -20.26 5.26
N ASN A 248 -8.69 -19.32 5.08
CA ASN A 248 -10.11 -19.62 4.92
C ASN A 248 -10.35 -20.29 3.55
N TYR A 249 -11.09 -21.41 3.55
CA TYR A 249 -11.35 -22.20 2.33
C TYR A 249 -12.19 -21.47 1.29
N LEU A 250 -12.84 -20.36 1.65
CA LEU A 250 -13.57 -19.50 0.73
C LEU A 250 -12.64 -18.53 -0.03
N SER A 251 -11.35 -18.42 0.35
CA SER A 251 -10.38 -17.61 -0.39
C SER A 251 -10.12 -18.18 -1.79
N ALA A 252 -10.31 -17.36 -2.81
CA ALA A 252 -10.27 -17.77 -4.21
C ALA A 252 -9.48 -16.80 -5.10
N GLY A 253 -9.10 -17.27 -6.27
CA GLY A 253 -8.48 -16.45 -7.32
C GLY A 253 -9.52 -15.89 -8.31
N LEU A 254 -9.09 -14.93 -9.14
CA LEU A 254 -9.97 -14.17 -10.05
C LEU A 254 -10.80 -15.05 -11.02
N THR A 255 -10.31 -16.22 -11.39
CA THR A 255 -11.00 -17.09 -12.37
C THR A 255 -12.41 -17.54 -11.92
N VAL A 256 -12.74 -17.45 -10.63
CA VAL A 256 -14.06 -17.85 -10.14
C VAL A 256 -15.17 -16.91 -10.59
N VAL A 257 -14.87 -15.69 -11.06
CA VAL A 257 -15.86 -14.76 -11.64
C VAL A 257 -16.50 -15.32 -12.92
N ASN A 258 -15.80 -16.19 -13.64
CA ASN A 258 -16.27 -16.73 -14.93
C ASN A 258 -17.60 -17.52 -14.78
N ASN A 259 -17.85 -18.08 -13.61
CA ASN A 259 -19.03 -18.88 -13.31
C ASN A 259 -19.96 -18.22 -12.28
N ALA A 260 -19.71 -16.95 -11.95
CA ALA A 260 -20.53 -16.22 -11.00
C ALA A 260 -21.86 -15.80 -11.62
N ASP A 261 -22.96 -15.99 -10.90
CA ASP A 261 -24.28 -15.46 -11.23
C ASP A 261 -24.60 -14.15 -10.48
N VAL A 262 -23.93 -13.91 -9.35
CA VAL A 262 -23.93 -12.63 -8.63
C VAL A 262 -22.51 -12.28 -8.20
N ILE A 263 -22.07 -11.05 -8.44
CA ILE A 263 -20.78 -10.51 -7.98
C ILE A 263 -21.05 -9.31 -7.08
N LEU A 264 -20.56 -9.38 -5.84
CA LEU A 264 -20.53 -8.27 -4.90
C LEU A 264 -19.12 -7.64 -4.91
N GLY A 265 -19.01 -6.45 -5.47
CA GLY A 265 -17.78 -5.63 -5.41
C GLY A 265 -17.77 -4.74 -4.18
N LEU A 266 -16.72 -4.84 -3.36
CA LEU A 266 -16.51 -4.05 -2.15
C LEU A 266 -15.28 -3.17 -2.31
N GLU A 267 -15.47 -1.86 -2.41
CA GLU A 267 -14.41 -0.85 -2.56
C GLU A 267 -13.49 -1.11 -3.77
N LEU A 268 -14.03 -1.66 -4.85
CA LEU A 268 -13.21 -1.98 -6.03
C LEU A 268 -12.65 -0.71 -6.67
N THR A 269 -11.37 -0.72 -6.94
CA THR A 269 -10.71 0.32 -7.73
C THR A 269 -11.13 0.25 -9.19
N ASP A 270 -11.27 -0.99 -9.73
CA ASP A 270 -11.66 -1.21 -11.12
C ASP A 270 -12.63 -2.41 -11.21
N PHE A 271 -13.93 -2.11 -11.22
CA PHE A 271 -14.95 -3.14 -11.38
C PHE A 271 -14.95 -3.70 -12.80
N TRP A 272 -14.74 -2.83 -13.81
CA TRP A 272 -14.71 -3.26 -15.19
C TRP A 272 -13.61 -4.29 -15.47
N ALA A 273 -12.38 -4.04 -14.98
CA ALA A 273 -11.27 -4.98 -15.12
C ALA A 273 -11.50 -6.29 -14.35
N THR A 274 -12.29 -6.26 -13.28
CA THR A 274 -12.66 -7.46 -12.52
C THR A 274 -13.51 -8.42 -13.35
N VAL A 275 -14.47 -7.90 -14.12
CA VAL A 275 -15.43 -8.70 -14.91
C VAL A 275 -15.04 -8.86 -16.38
N ASN A 276 -13.92 -8.30 -16.81
CA ASN A 276 -13.41 -8.41 -18.18
C ASN A 276 -12.01 -9.01 -18.21
N ALA A 277 -11.64 -9.54 -19.36
CA ALA A 277 -10.30 -10.01 -19.69
C ALA A 277 -9.76 -9.24 -20.87
N PHE A 278 -8.47 -8.99 -20.83
CA PHE A 278 -7.73 -8.47 -21.97
C PHE A 278 -6.89 -9.60 -22.58
N THR A 279 -7.12 -9.89 -23.84
CA THR A 279 -6.28 -10.78 -24.62
C THR A 279 -5.38 -9.93 -25.50
N ASP A 280 -4.10 -10.00 -25.25
CA ASP A 280 -3.11 -9.29 -26.01
C ASP A 280 -2.90 -9.99 -27.36
N ASN A 281 -3.40 -9.36 -28.42
CA ASN A 281 -3.20 -9.79 -29.79
C ASN A 281 -2.03 -9.02 -30.40
N ALA A 282 -0.88 -9.48 -30.13
CA ALA A 282 0.32 -8.92 -30.71
C ALA A 282 0.42 -9.00 -32.23
N ILE A 283 -0.28 -9.94 -32.84
CA ILE A 283 -0.43 -10.04 -34.29
C ILE A 283 -1.10 -8.78 -34.89
N ASN A 284 -1.91 -8.07 -34.14
CA ASN A 284 -2.62 -6.86 -34.56
C ASN A 284 -1.96 -5.56 -34.07
N HIS A 285 -0.65 -5.45 -34.11
CA HIS A 285 0.10 -4.24 -33.77
C HIS A 285 -0.10 -3.70 -32.35
N GLY A 286 -0.30 -4.58 -31.39
CA GLY A 286 -0.45 -4.20 -29.98
C GLY A 286 -1.88 -3.82 -29.57
N HIS A 287 -2.87 -3.95 -30.44
CA HIS A 287 -4.28 -3.81 -30.10
C HIS A 287 -4.81 -5.16 -29.59
N GLY A 288 -4.89 -5.29 -28.27
CA GLY A 288 -5.55 -6.44 -27.67
C GLY A 288 -7.07 -6.35 -27.77
N THR A 289 -7.74 -7.48 -27.59
CA THR A 289 -9.19 -7.56 -27.53
C THR A 289 -9.65 -7.71 -26.08
N ASN A 290 -10.67 -6.94 -25.74
CA ASN A 290 -11.37 -7.13 -24.47
C ASN A 290 -12.50 -8.13 -24.66
N SER A 291 -12.66 -9.03 -23.69
CA SER A 291 -13.78 -9.96 -23.63
C SER A 291 -14.36 -9.98 -22.22
N THR A 292 -15.67 -10.15 -22.09
CA THR A 292 -16.24 -10.33 -20.76
C THR A 292 -15.91 -11.71 -20.20
N ARG A 293 -15.66 -11.76 -18.89
CA ARG A 293 -15.46 -13.00 -18.12
C ARG A 293 -16.80 -13.57 -17.65
N VAL A 294 -17.81 -12.72 -17.50
CA VAL A 294 -19.08 -13.05 -16.88
C VAL A 294 -20.17 -13.28 -17.92
N GLN A 295 -21.20 -13.99 -17.54
CA GLN A 295 -22.38 -14.20 -18.37
C GLN A 295 -23.23 -12.91 -18.41
N SER A 296 -24.00 -12.72 -19.49
CA SER A 296 -24.89 -11.57 -19.63
C SER A 296 -25.99 -11.49 -18.56
N THR A 297 -26.27 -12.60 -17.90
CA THR A 297 -27.26 -12.72 -16.81
C THR A 297 -26.67 -12.48 -15.43
N THR A 298 -25.35 -12.38 -15.30
CA THR A 298 -24.67 -12.14 -14.01
C THR A 298 -25.07 -10.80 -13.44
N LYS A 299 -25.53 -10.80 -12.18
CA LYS A 299 -25.90 -9.59 -11.45
C LYS A 299 -24.68 -8.98 -10.76
N LEU A 300 -24.53 -7.69 -10.91
CA LEU A 300 -23.39 -6.94 -10.36
C LEU A 300 -23.87 -5.98 -9.28
N ILE A 301 -23.22 -6.03 -8.12
CA ILE A 301 -23.50 -5.17 -6.96
C ILE A 301 -22.22 -4.42 -6.61
N SER A 302 -22.26 -3.10 -6.51
CA SER A 302 -21.15 -2.25 -6.10
C SER A 302 -21.45 -1.54 -4.79
N ILE A 303 -20.56 -1.66 -3.82
CA ILE A 303 -20.52 -0.81 -2.62
C ILE A 303 -19.14 -0.13 -2.60
N ASN A 304 -19.12 1.16 -2.90
CA ASN A 304 -17.86 1.87 -3.12
C ASN A 304 -17.91 3.31 -2.60
N SER A 305 -17.02 3.61 -1.66
CA SER A 305 -16.90 4.97 -1.09
C SER A 305 -16.25 5.97 -2.07
N VAL A 306 -15.54 5.52 -3.09
CA VAL A 306 -14.96 6.40 -4.12
C VAL A 306 -16.02 7.13 -4.91
N ASP A 307 -17.21 6.56 -5.06
CA ASP A 307 -18.35 7.23 -5.72
C ASP A 307 -18.78 8.53 -5.01
N LEU A 308 -18.33 8.76 -3.77
CA LEU A 308 -18.51 10.01 -3.04
C LEU A 308 -17.47 11.07 -3.39
N ASN A 309 -16.40 10.71 -4.08
CA ASN A 309 -15.29 11.60 -4.41
C ASN A 309 -15.11 11.71 -5.92
N THR A 310 -15.61 12.79 -6.49
CA THR A 310 -15.57 13.06 -7.93
C THR A 310 -14.24 13.67 -8.41
N LYS A 311 -13.27 13.85 -7.52
CA LYS A 311 -11.99 14.49 -7.85
C LYS A 311 -10.98 13.54 -8.49
N ALA A 312 -11.19 12.25 -8.43
CA ALA A 312 -10.24 11.26 -8.93
C ALA A 312 -9.96 11.43 -10.42
N ASN A 313 -8.69 11.52 -10.80
CA ASN A 313 -8.28 11.69 -12.19
C ASN A 313 -7.62 10.45 -12.75
N TYR A 314 -6.96 9.66 -11.93
CA TYR A 314 -6.08 8.59 -12.39
C TYR A 314 -6.72 7.21 -12.30
N GLN A 315 -7.47 6.96 -11.23
CA GLN A 315 -8.15 5.68 -11.04
C GLN A 315 -9.47 5.59 -11.81
N ASP A 316 -10.03 6.73 -12.24
CA ASP A 316 -11.32 6.80 -12.94
C ASP A 316 -11.18 6.74 -14.48
N PHE A 317 -9.99 6.52 -14.99
CA PHE A 317 -9.76 6.23 -16.42
C PHE A 317 -10.25 4.85 -16.84
N GLN A 318 -10.80 4.11 -15.92
CA GLN A 318 -11.38 2.82 -16.19
C GLN A 318 -12.67 2.97 -16.98
N ARG A 319 -13.02 1.91 -17.68
CA ARG A 319 -14.30 1.87 -18.36
C ARG A 319 -15.41 1.82 -17.35
N PHE A 320 -16.47 2.61 -17.59
CA PHE A 320 -17.65 2.59 -16.76
C PHE A 320 -18.30 1.19 -16.81
N GLN A 321 -18.48 0.57 -15.63
CA GLN A 321 -19.16 -0.71 -15.48
C GLN A 321 -20.59 -0.46 -15.00
N VAL A 322 -21.58 -0.79 -15.82
CA VAL A 322 -22.99 -0.80 -15.39
C VAL A 322 -23.19 -1.92 -14.37
N VAL A 323 -23.82 -1.60 -13.25
CA VAL A 323 -24.16 -2.54 -12.18
C VAL A 323 -25.65 -2.55 -11.91
N ASP A 324 -26.18 -3.65 -11.39
CA ASP A 324 -27.60 -3.79 -11.06
C ASP A 324 -27.97 -3.05 -9.75
N VAL A 325 -27.05 -3.03 -8.79
CA VAL A 325 -27.19 -2.29 -7.53
C VAL A 325 -25.91 -1.52 -7.27
N SER A 326 -26.02 -0.19 -7.09
CA SER A 326 -24.90 0.71 -6.79
C SER A 326 -25.15 1.46 -5.49
N MET A 327 -24.16 1.45 -4.57
CA MET A 327 -24.21 2.17 -3.29
C MET A 327 -22.97 3.04 -3.17
N ALA A 328 -23.13 4.36 -3.20
CA ALA A 328 -22.08 5.34 -2.86
C ALA A 328 -21.90 5.37 -1.33
N ALA A 329 -21.26 4.34 -0.80
CA ALA A 329 -21.14 4.10 0.64
C ALA A 329 -19.83 3.40 1.00
N ASP A 330 -19.45 3.49 2.27
CA ASP A 330 -18.33 2.72 2.82
C ASP A 330 -18.71 1.25 2.99
N ALA A 331 -17.94 0.37 2.38
CA ALA A 331 -18.24 -1.06 2.41
C ALA A 331 -18.19 -1.63 3.83
N GLN A 332 -17.15 -1.31 4.62
CA GLN A 332 -17.06 -1.82 5.99
C GLN A 332 -18.21 -1.34 6.88
N ALA A 333 -18.65 -0.09 6.73
CA ALA A 333 -19.79 0.44 7.48
C ALA A 333 -21.11 -0.18 7.05
N THR A 334 -21.21 -0.64 5.79
CA THR A 334 -22.42 -1.26 5.22
C THR A 334 -22.53 -2.76 5.55
N LEU A 335 -21.39 -3.45 5.76
CA LEU A 335 -21.39 -4.90 6.03
C LEU A 335 -22.33 -5.35 7.17
N PRO A 336 -22.44 -4.68 8.32
CA PRO A 336 -23.35 -5.11 9.40
C PRO A 336 -24.81 -5.18 8.95
N SER A 337 -25.29 -4.15 8.25
CA SER A 337 -26.69 -4.12 7.75
C SER A 337 -26.92 -5.13 6.62
N LEU A 338 -25.94 -5.35 5.75
CA LEU A 338 -26.00 -6.36 4.70
C LEU A 338 -26.03 -7.79 5.28
N ILE A 339 -25.22 -8.08 6.29
CA ILE A 339 -25.21 -9.37 6.99
C ILE A 339 -26.59 -9.65 7.62
N GLU A 340 -27.18 -8.65 8.26
CA GLU A 340 -28.50 -8.81 8.87
C GLU A 340 -29.59 -9.00 7.81
N ALA A 341 -29.57 -8.23 6.74
CA ALA A 341 -30.50 -8.40 5.62
C ALA A 341 -30.38 -9.80 4.98
N VAL A 342 -29.16 -10.34 4.83
CA VAL A 342 -28.93 -11.71 4.37
C VAL A 342 -29.53 -12.73 5.34
N ARG A 343 -29.35 -12.57 6.66
CA ARG A 343 -29.94 -13.47 7.66
C ARG A 343 -31.45 -13.52 7.58
N VAL A 344 -32.09 -12.37 7.43
CA VAL A 344 -33.55 -12.26 7.30
C VAL A 344 -34.05 -12.90 6.00
N ALA A 345 -33.30 -12.76 4.90
CA ALA A 345 -33.68 -13.32 3.61
C ALA A 345 -33.47 -14.85 3.47
N LEU A 346 -32.68 -15.46 4.40
CA LEU A 346 -32.35 -16.90 4.32
C LEU A 346 -33.54 -17.81 4.68
N THR A 347 -34.01 -18.57 3.69
CA THR A 347 -34.97 -19.67 3.88
C THR A 347 -34.27 -21.01 4.16
N ASN A 348 -35.01 -22.01 4.65
CA ASN A 348 -34.44 -23.34 4.90
C ASN A 348 -33.94 -24.03 3.63
N ASP A 349 -34.67 -23.86 2.52
CA ASP A 349 -34.27 -24.42 1.21
C ASP A 349 -32.94 -23.78 0.75
N ARG A 350 -32.77 -22.47 0.91
CA ARG A 350 -31.54 -21.79 0.55
C ARG A 350 -30.35 -22.22 1.43
N LYS A 351 -30.57 -22.45 2.72
CA LYS A 351 -29.54 -22.98 3.63
C LYS A 351 -28.99 -24.33 3.15
N ALA A 352 -29.83 -25.24 2.67
CA ALA A 352 -29.39 -26.54 2.16
C ALA A 352 -28.44 -26.39 0.94
N VAL A 353 -28.83 -25.55 -0.03
CA VAL A 353 -27.98 -25.24 -1.22
C VAL A 353 -26.65 -24.61 -0.82
N ILE A 354 -26.67 -23.69 0.14
CA ILE A 354 -25.49 -22.98 0.63
C ILE A 354 -24.50 -23.97 1.30
N VAL A 355 -24.99 -24.89 2.13
CA VAL A 355 -24.15 -25.90 2.80
C VAL A 355 -23.46 -26.83 1.79
N GLN A 356 -24.20 -27.29 0.75
CA GLN A 356 -23.61 -28.11 -0.29
C GLN A 356 -22.50 -27.36 -1.05
N ARG A 357 -22.76 -26.10 -1.44
CA ARG A 357 -21.76 -25.24 -2.10
C ARG A 357 -20.50 -25.08 -1.26
N GLY A 358 -20.64 -24.90 0.06
CA GLY A 358 -19.50 -24.82 0.98
C GLY A 358 -18.63 -26.08 0.98
N ALA A 359 -19.25 -27.25 0.97
CA ALA A 359 -18.53 -28.53 0.93
C ALA A 359 -17.72 -28.69 -0.37
N GLU A 360 -18.30 -28.34 -1.52
CA GLU A 360 -17.62 -28.39 -2.82
C GLU A 360 -16.46 -27.37 -2.88
N THR A 361 -16.68 -26.16 -2.37
CA THR A 361 -15.64 -25.12 -2.31
C THR A 361 -14.46 -25.55 -1.44
N LYS A 362 -14.72 -26.18 -0.28
CA LYS A 362 -13.67 -26.70 0.60
C LYS A 362 -12.83 -27.78 -0.06
N LYS A 363 -13.47 -28.70 -0.80
CA LYS A 363 -12.78 -29.74 -1.58
C LYS A 363 -11.85 -29.12 -2.64
N ALA A 364 -12.35 -28.13 -3.39
CA ALA A 364 -11.58 -27.44 -4.42
C ALA A 364 -10.39 -26.65 -3.82
N TYR A 365 -10.60 -25.99 -2.68
CA TYR A 365 -9.52 -25.28 -1.97
C TYR A 365 -8.39 -26.21 -1.56
N LEU A 366 -8.70 -27.38 -0.99
CA LEU A 366 -7.68 -28.36 -0.59
C LEU A 366 -6.89 -28.90 -1.79
N ALA A 367 -7.56 -29.17 -2.90
CA ALA A 367 -6.91 -29.58 -4.15
C ALA A 367 -5.96 -28.48 -4.68
N ASN A 368 -6.39 -27.22 -4.67
CA ASN A 368 -5.57 -26.08 -5.08
C ASN A 368 -4.34 -25.89 -4.17
N LYS A 369 -4.49 -26.06 -2.85
CA LYS A 369 -3.36 -26.02 -1.91
C LYS A 369 -2.32 -27.07 -2.23
N ASN A 370 -2.74 -28.29 -2.56
CA ASN A 370 -1.82 -29.35 -2.95
C ASN A 370 -1.09 -29.03 -4.26
N SER A 371 -1.81 -28.60 -5.29
CA SER A 371 -1.22 -28.17 -6.57
C SER A 371 -0.23 -27.01 -6.39
N THR A 372 -0.52 -26.08 -5.49
CA THR A 372 0.38 -24.97 -5.16
C THR A 372 1.68 -25.47 -4.52
N ARG A 373 1.61 -26.46 -3.62
CA ARG A 373 2.82 -27.07 -3.00
C ARG A 373 3.67 -27.79 -4.02
N ILE A 374 3.06 -28.54 -4.94
CA ILE A 374 3.76 -29.21 -6.03
C ILE A 374 4.46 -28.19 -6.92
N ALA A 375 3.77 -27.11 -7.31
CA ALA A 375 4.36 -26.05 -8.12
C ALA A 375 5.54 -25.35 -7.41
N ALA A 376 5.46 -25.13 -6.10
CA ALA A 376 6.52 -24.54 -5.31
C ALA A 376 7.78 -25.40 -5.21
N ALA A 377 7.66 -26.72 -5.37
CA ALA A 377 8.79 -27.67 -5.32
C ALA A 377 9.62 -27.67 -6.62
N VAL A 378 9.12 -27.08 -7.69
CA VAL A 378 9.86 -26.99 -8.96
C VAL A 378 11.11 -26.16 -8.76
N ALA A 379 12.25 -26.66 -9.26
CA ALA A 379 13.55 -26.02 -9.13
C ALA A 379 13.98 -25.71 -7.68
N TRP A 380 13.50 -26.49 -6.69
CA TRP A 380 13.76 -26.26 -5.27
C TRP A 380 15.24 -26.16 -4.92
N ASN A 381 16.11 -26.97 -5.54
CA ASN A 381 17.54 -26.98 -5.32
C ASN A 381 18.35 -26.25 -6.40
N ALA A 382 17.70 -25.42 -7.21
CA ALA A 382 18.38 -24.66 -8.25
C ALA A 382 19.26 -23.55 -7.70
N SER A 383 20.31 -23.21 -8.44
CA SER A 383 21.16 -22.04 -8.26
C SER A 383 21.20 -21.28 -9.60
N PRO A 384 20.85 -20.00 -9.64
CA PRO A 384 20.34 -19.15 -8.54
C PRO A 384 19.04 -19.68 -7.92
N ILE A 385 18.76 -19.24 -6.69
CA ILE A 385 17.69 -19.77 -5.81
C ILE A 385 16.30 -19.49 -6.42
N SER A 386 15.42 -20.50 -6.42
CA SER A 386 14.03 -20.29 -6.87
C SER A 386 13.26 -19.37 -5.91
N THR A 387 12.35 -18.57 -6.46
CA THR A 387 11.56 -17.61 -5.68
C THR A 387 10.66 -18.30 -4.64
N ALA A 388 10.15 -19.50 -4.94
CA ALA A 388 9.38 -20.30 -4.00
C ALA A 388 10.25 -20.77 -2.81
N ARG A 389 11.49 -21.23 -3.08
CA ARG A 389 12.46 -21.60 -2.04
C ARG A 389 12.80 -20.42 -1.15
N LEU A 390 13.14 -19.27 -1.74
CA LEU A 390 13.42 -18.05 -0.99
C LEU A 390 12.31 -17.75 0.02
N VAL A 391 11.07 -17.68 -0.46
CA VAL A 391 9.90 -17.34 0.35
C VAL A 391 9.65 -18.34 1.48
N MET A 392 9.79 -19.64 1.20
CA MET A 392 9.54 -20.68 2.19
C MET A 392 10.65 -20.80 3.24
N GLU A 393 11.90 -20.56 2.88
CA GLU A 393 13.00 -20.52 3.85
C GLU A 393 12.88 -19.33 4.80
N VAL A 394 12.45 -18.16 4.28
CA VAL A 394 12.13 -17.01 5.14
C VAL A 394 11.03 -17.39 6.12
N PHE A 395 9.92 -17.93 5.63
CA PHE A 395 8.79 -18.30 6.49
C PHE A 395 9.17 -19.35 7.54
N ALA A 396 9.97 -20.34 7.17
CA ALA A 396 10.41 -21.39 8.09
C ALA A 396 11.13 -20.83 9.34
N GLN A 397 11.88 -19.72 9.17
CA GLN A 397 12.63 -19.09 10.26
C GLN A 397 11.79 -18.10 11.10
N ILE A 398 10.66 -17.58 10.59
CA ILE A 398 9.84 -16.58 11.30
C ILE A 398 8.46 -17.09 11.75
N LYS A 399 8.01 -18.26 11.31
CA LYS A 399 6.65 -18.78 11.54
C LYS A 399 6.24 -18.90 13.01
N HIS A 400 7.20 -18.93 13.92
CA HIS A 400 6.97 -19.03 15.37
C HIS A 400 6.90 -17.64 16.05
N LEU A 401 7.18 -16.57 15.30
CA LEU A 401 7.11 -15.18 15.76
C LEU A 401 5.75 -14.57 15.41
N ASP A 402 5.42 -13.46 16.02
CA ASP A 402 4.31 -12.60 15.56
C ASP A 402 4.84 -11.71 14.42
N TRP A 403 4.72 -12.17 13.20
CA TRP A 403 5.34 -11.60 12.02
C TRP A 403 4.39 -10.70 11.21
N SER A 404 4.99 -9.80 10.42
CA SER A 404 4.31 -8.94 9.45
C SER A 404 5.15 -8.85 8.18
N LEU A 405 4.59 -9.24 7.02
CA LEU A 405 5.16 -8.97 5.70
C LEU A 405 4.82 -7.55 5.31
N VAL A 406 5.76 -6.63 5.55
CA VAL A 406 5.52 -5.18 5.54
C VAL A 406 5.54 -4.55 4.15
N ALA A 407 6.29 -5.13 3.20
CA ALA A 407 6.16 -4.85 1.78
C ALA A 407 6.63 -6.07 0.97
N SER A 408 6.04 -6.26 -0.17
CA SER A 408 6.31 -7.36 -1.09
C SER A 408 6.13 -6.85 -2.52
N GLU A 409 6.84 -5.76 -2.84
CA GLU A 409 6.87 -5.20 -4.21
C GLU A 409 7.74 -6.06 -5.14
N GLY A 410 8.60 -6.89 -4.56
CA GLY A 410 9.32 -7.91 -5.31
C GLY A 410 8.35 -8.91 -5.95
N ASN A 411 8.39 -9.01 -7.26
CA ASN A 411 7.53 -9.93 -8.01
C ASN A 411 8.02 -11.39 -7.86
N VAL A 412 7.86 -11.94 -6.66
CA VAL A 412 8.18 -13.33 -6.31
C VAL A 412 7.02 -14.29 -6.64
N SER A 413 6.36 -14.10 -7.78
CA SER A 413 5.22 -14.90 -8.24
C SER A 413 4.09 -15.02 -7.21
N ASN A 414 3.95 -14.02 -6.35
CA ASN A 414 2.96 -13.97 -5.28
C ASN A 414 3.05 -15.18 -4.31
N TRP A 415 4.23 -15.83 -4.19
CA TRP A 415 4.41 -17.00 -3.34
C TRP A 415 4.03 -16.77 -1.88
N PRO A 416 4.33 -15.61 -1.23
CA PRO A 416 3.89 -15.38 0.14
C PRO A 416 2.38 -15.57 0.32
N ASN A 417 1.56 -14.93 -0.54
CA ASN A 417 0.10 -15.04 -0.48
C ASN A 417 -0.44 -16.45 -0.79
N ARG A 418 0.33 -17.26 -1.51
CA ARG A 418 -0.04 -18.63 -1.88
C ARG A 418 0.36 -19.67 -0.82
N LEU A 419 1.45 -19.43 -0.09
CA LEU A 419 2.10 -20.42 0.78
C LEU A 419 2.05 -20.07 2.27
N TRP A 420 2.08 -18.78 2.65
CA TRP A 420 2.07 -18.38 4.06
C TRP A 420 0.64 -18.36 4.61
N PRO A 421 0.44 -18.73 5.90
CA PRO A 421 -0.88 -18.68 6.55
C PRO A 421 -1.22 -17.25 6.95
N MET A 422 -1.60 -16.43 5.98
CA MET A 422 -2.01 -15.04 6.23
C MET A 422 -3.42 -15.01 6.83
N GLU A 423 -3.51 -14.68 8.11
CA GLU A 423 -4.73 -14.68 8.91
C GLU A 423 -5.03 -13.32 9.56
N LYS A 424 -3.98 -12.65 10.07
CA LYS A 424 -4.12 -11.38 10.77
C LYS A 424 -3.98 -10.23 9.79
N HIS A 425 -4.69 -9.12 10.02
CA HIS A 425 -4.70 -7.95 9.13
C HIS A 425 -3.30 -7.39 8.81
N TYR A 426 -2.35 -7.56 9.72
CA TYR A 426 -0.96 -7.11 9.54
C TYR A 426 -0.02 -8.18 8.97
N HIS A 427 -0.50 -9.42 8.72
CA HIS A 427 0.35 -10.44 8.08
C HIS A 427 0.75 -10.05 6.66
N TRP A 428 -0.05 -9.21 6.00
CA TRP A 428 0.30 -8.64 4.71
C TRP A 428 -0.31 -7.24 4.55
N LEU A 429 0.55 -6.23 4.35
CA LEU A 429 0.12 -4.84 4.31
C LEU A 429 -0.30 -4.36 2.91
N GLY A 430 -0.28 -5.23 1.91
CA GLY A 430 -0.67 -4.90 0.56
C GLY A 430 0.43 -4.19 -0.25
N ARG A 431 0.02 -3.60 -1.37
CA ARG A 431 0.89 -2.94 -2.33
C ARG A 431 0.80 -1.42 -2.23
N SER A 432 1.58 -0.71 -3.05
CA SER A 432 1.62 0.76 -3.08
C SER A 432 0.34 1.43 -3.60
N GLY A 433 -0.51 0.68 -4.31
CA GLY A 433 -1.70 1.21 -4.96
C GLY A 433 -1.45 1.80 -6.34
N GLY A 434 -0.51 2.71 -6.50
CA GLY A 434 -0.14 3.32 -7.78
C GLY A 434 0.96 2.60 -8.54
N TYR A 435 1.55 1.57 -7.96
CA TYR A 435 2.67 0.80 -8.54
C TYR A 435 3.90 1.65 -8.91
N GLY A 436 4.02 2.86 -8.36
CA GLY A 436 5.24 3.65 -8.48
C GLY A 436 6.38 2.98 -7.73
N VAL A 437 7.49 2.74 -8.43
CA VAL A 437 8.68 2.08 -7.88
C VAL A 437 9.42 2.99 -6.89
N GLY A 438 10.22 2.40 -6.00
CA GLY A 438 10.85 3.11 -4.88
C GLY A 438 10.03 3.07 -3.59
N TYR A 439 8.84 2.47 -3.62
CA TYR A 439 7.94 2.35 -2.47
C TYR A 439 8.38 1.28 -1.46
N GLY A 440 8.87 0.14 -1.95
CA GLY A 440 9.04 -1.08 -1.14
C GLY A 440 9.87 -0.90 0.11
N ALA A 441 11.08 -0.37 -0.02
CA ALA A 441 12.01 -0.19 1.10
C ALA A 441 11.53 0.88 2.09
N PRO A 442 11.16 2.12 1.69
CA PRO A 442 10.69 3.13 2.64
C PRO A 442 9.40 2.73 3.36
N ALA A 443 8.43 2.15 2.65
CA ALA A 443 7.20 1.67 3.27
C ALA A 443 7.48 0.56 4.29
N SER A 444 8.43 -0.34 3.99
CA SER A 444 8.87 -1.38 4.93
C SER A 444 9.45 -0.78 6.21
N VAL A 445 10.29 0.25 6.09
CA VAL A 445 10.88 0.93 7.26
C VAL A 445 9.79 1.63 8.08
N GLY A 446 8.83 2.30 7.42
CA GLY A 446 7.71 2.95 8.11
C GLY A 446 6.80 1.94 8.83
N ALA A 447 6.46 0.83 8.19
CA ALA A 447 5.68 -0.24 8.80
C ALA A 447 6.44 -0.93 9.95
N ALA A 448 7.76 -1.12 9.81
CA ALA A 448 8.60 -1.66 10.87
C ALA A 448 8.69 -0.72 12.09
N LEU A 449 8.69 0.60 11.87
CA LEU A 449 8.60 1.59 12.94
C LEU A 449 7.30 1.42 13.74
N ALA A 450 6.16 1.22 13.08
CA ALA A 450 4.89 0.94 13.74
C ALA A 450 4.89 -0.41 14.46
N ASN A 451 5.40 -1.45 13.82
CA ASN A 451 5.45 -2.80 14.36
C ASN A 451 6.39 -2.91 15.57
N ARG A 452 7.47 -2.11 15.62
CA ARG A 452 8.38 -2.04 16.77
C ARG A 452 7.62 -1.79 18.07
N THR A 453 6.71 -0.82 18.06
CA THR A 453 5.87 -0.50 19.23
C THR A 453 4.87 -1.62 19.55
N ALA A 454 4.40 -2.34 18.54
CA ALA A 454 3.47 -3.45 18.69
C ALA A 454 4.15 -4.80 19.01
N GLY A 455 5.50 -4.85 19.10
CA GLY A 455 6.25 -6.07 19.36
C GLY A 455 6.21 -7.11 18.22
N ARG A 456 5.96 -6.67 16.97
CA ARG A 456 5.85 -7.53 15.81
C ARG A 456 7.17 -7.61 15.03
N PHE A 457 7.50 -8.79 14.54
CA PHE A 457 8.66 -9.01 13.67
C PHE A 457 8.33 -8.56 12.24
N SER A 458 9.05 -7.58 11.73
CA SER A 458 8.87 -7.07 10.38
C SER A 458 9.80 -7.75 9.39
N VAL A 459 9.25 -8.24 8.28
CA VAL A 459 9.99 -8.81 7.16
C VAL A 459 9.56 -8.18 5.84
N SER A 460 10.53 -7.85 4.99
CA SER A 460 10.33 -7.35 3.63
C SER A 460 11.01 -8.27 2.63
N ILE A 461 10.33 -8.59 1.54
CA ILE A 461 10.94 -9.22 0.36
C ILE A 461 11.07 -8.10 -0.67
N GLN A 462 12.31 -7.65 -0.87
CA GLN A 462 12.64 -6.44 -1.60
C GLN A 462 13.25 -6.76 -2.95
N SER A 463 12.75 -6.18 -4.04
CA SER A 463 13.39 -6.31 -5.35
C SER A 463 14.61 -5.40 -5.50
N ASP A 464 15.54 -5.85 -6.32
CA ASP A 464 16.81 -5.19 -6.58
C ASP A 464 16.64 -3.80 -7.19
N GLY A 465 15.91 -3.68 -8.30
CA GLY A 465 15.68 -2.39 -8.95
C GLY A 465 14.88 -1.41 -8.09
N ASP A 466 13.84 -1.86 -7.38
CA ASP A 466 13.00 -1.00 -6.55
C ASP A 466 13.79 -0.34 -5.39
N LEU A 467 14.73 -1.08 -4.76
CA LEU A 467 15.56 -0.52 -3.70
C LEU A 467 16.42 0.66 -4.20
N MET A 468 16.87 0.62 -5.45
CA MET A 468 17.77 1.65 -5.98
C MET A 468 17.10 3.00 -6.25
N TYR A 469 15.76 3.07 -6.23
CA TYR A 469 15.05 4.35 -6.29
C TYR A 469 15.14 5.13 -4.98
N ALA A 470 15.20 4.44 -3.82
CA ALA A 470 15.18 5.07 -2.51
C ALA A 470 16.14 4.40 -1.50
N PRO A 471 17.42 4.13 -1.87
CA PRO A 471 18.34 3.37 -1.02
C PRO A 471 18.72 4.09 0.28
N GLY A 472 18.63 5.42 0.31
CA GLY A 472 18.94 6.24 1.49
C GLY A 472 18.08 5.92 2.73
N VAL A 473 16.93 5.27 2.55
CA VAL A 473 16.09 4.84 3.67
C VAL A 473 16.75 3.77 4.55
N LEU A 474 17.74 3.05 4.02
CA LEU A 474 18.53 2.10 4.82
C LEU A 474 19.27 2.85 5.94
N TRP A 475 19.88 3.99 5.63
CA TRP A 475 20.51 4.83 6.65
C TRP A 475 19.51 5.33 7.70
N THR A 476 18.31 5.75 7.27
CA THR A 476 17.21 6.16 8.17
C THR A 476 16.88 5.05 9.16
N ALA A 477 16.70 3.81 8.69
CA ALA A 477 16.38 2.68 9.55
C ALA A 477 17.48 2.40 10.59
N ALA A 478 18.76 2.45 10.19
CA ALA A 478 19.88 2.24 11.09
C ALA A 478 19.99 3.36 12.14
N LYS A 479 19.89 4.64 11.70
CA LYS A 479 19.94 5.81 12.59
C LYS A 479 18.88 5.75 13.68
N HIS A 480 17.65 5.38 13.34
CA HIS A 480 16.52 5.34 14.27
C HIS A 480 16.28 3.95 14.88
N LYS A 481 17.21 3.02 14.71
CA LYS A 481 17.16 1.66 15.27
C LYS A 481 15.82 0.99 15.00
N ILE A 482 15.41 0.97 13.73
CA ILE A 482 14.15 0.36 13.29
C ILE A 482 14.46 -1.08 12.87
N PRO A 483 14.02 -2.10 13.64
CA PRO A 483 14.31 -3.49 13.34
C PRO A 483 13.50 -3.97 12.15
N LEU A 484 14.19 -4.45 11.11
CA LEU A 484 13.59 -4.93 9.87
C LEU A 484 14.48 -6.00 9.25
N LEU A 485 13.91 -7.15 8.89
CA LEU A 485 14.56 -8.12 8.01
C LEU A 485 14.21 -7.80 6.56
N ALA A 486 15.18 -7.30 5.79
CA ALA A 486 15.06 -7.13 4.35
C ALA A 486 15.75 -8.31 3.63
N VAL A 487 14.99 -9.05 2.82
CA VAL A 487 15.53 -10.13 1.99
C VAL A 487 15.42 -9.73 0.54
N MET A 488 16.58 -9.50 -0.10
CA MET A 488 16.61 -9.12 -1.50
C MET A 488 16.23 -10.30 -2.40
N HIS A 489 15.22 -10.09 -3.21
CA HIS A 489 14.99 -10.86 -4.42
C HIS A 489 15.83 -10.23 -5.54
N ASN A 490 17.11 -10.58 -5.56
CA ASN A 490 18.06 -10.06 -6.52
C ASN A 490 18.11 -10.96 -7.75
N ASN A 491 17.29 -10.64 -8.73
CA ASN A 491 17.24 -11.31 -10.02
C ASN A 491 18.06 -10.56 -11.10
N ARG A 492 18.73 -9.47 -10.74
CA ARG A 492 19.63 -8.64 -11.54
C ARG A 492 18.96 -7.97 -12.73
N GLY A 493 17.69 -7.57 -12.60
CA GLY A 493 17.01 -6.87 -13.69
C GLY A 493 15.55 -6.56 -13.43
N TYR A 494 15.03 -5.72 -14.31
CA TYR A 494 13.60 -5.36 -14.38
C TYR A 494 12.86 -6.43 -15.19
N HIS A 495 12.63 -7.60 -14.61
CA HIS A 495 12.13 -8.77 -15.34
C HIS A 495 10.71 -8.63 -15.90
N GLN A 496 9.90 -7.72 -15.40
CA GLN A 496 8.64 -7.40 -16.06
C GLN A 496 8.90 -6.74 -17.42
N GLU A 497 9.85 -5.82 -17.48
CA GLU A 497 10.26 -5.14 -18.71
C GLU A 497 10.97 -6.10 -19.67
N VAL A 498 11.80 -7.01 -19.16
CA VAL A 498 12.36 -8.11 -19.94
C VAL A 498 11.26 -8.86 -20.70
N MET A 499 10.19 -9.23 -19.99
CA MET A 499 9.07 -9.97 -20.61
C MET A 499 8.34 -9.13 -21.66
N HIS A 500 8.12 -7.84 -21.41
CA HIS A 500 7.44 -6.95 -22.36
C HIS A 500 8.26 -6.79 -23.63
N VAL A 501 9.56 -6.50 -23.52
CA VAL A 501 10.46 -6.35 -24.67
C VAL A 501 10.57 -7.65 -25.47
N GLN A 502 10.79 -8.77 -24.79
CA GLN A 502 10.91 -10.09 -25.42
C GLN A 502 9.62 -10.51 -26.12
N ARG A 503 8.46 -10.27 -25.52
CA ARG A 503 7.16 -10.54 -26.12
C ARG A 503 6.98 -9.76 -27.42
N LEU A 504 7.25 -8.45 -27.41
CA LEU A 504 7.14 -7.60 -28.61
C LEU A 504 8.12 -8.00 -29.68
N ALA A 505 9.35 -8.37 -29.32
CA ALA A 505 10.33 -8.87 -30.28
C ALA A 505 9.85 -10.17 -30.94
N ASN A 506 9.34 -11.13 -30.17
CA ASN A 506 8.78 -12.38 -30.68
C ASN A 506 7.63 -12.13 -31.66
N PHE A 507 6.73 -11.19 -31.33
CA PHE A 507 5.63 -10.82 -32.21
C PHE A 507 6.06 -10.24 -33.56
N ARG A 508 7.19 -9.53 -33.55
CA ARG A 508 7.76 -8.91 -34.75
C ARG A 508 8.76 -9.81 -35.43
N ASN A 509 8.88 -11.09 -35.02
CA ASN A 509 9.90 -12.03 -35.49
C ASN A 509 11.33 -11.44 -35.47
N ARG A 510 11.65 -10.75 -34.35
CA ARG A 510 12.96 -10.13 -34.15
C ARG A 510 13.71 -10.87 -33.03
N VAL A 511 15.02 -10.96 -33.16
CA VAL A 511 15.89 -11.40 -32.08
C VAL A 511 16.11 -10.25 -31.12
N VAL A 512 15.96 -10.51 -29.84
CA VAL A 512 16.21 -9.52 -28.79
C VAL A 512 17.73 -9.28 -28.70
N ASN A 513 18.14 -8.03 -28.72
CA ASN A 513 19.53 -7.66 -28.48
C ASN A 513 19.81 -7.65 -26.96
N LEU A 514 20.72 -8.50 -26.53
CA LEU A 514 21.10 -8.65 -25.10
C LEU A 514 22.29 -7.75 -24.72
N GLY A 515 23.03 -7.20 -25.68
CA GLY A 515 24.16 -6.31 -25.40
C GLY A 515 25.30 -6.94 -24.56
N GLY A 516 25.29 -8.27 -24.40
CA GLY A 516 26.23 -8.98 -23.53
C GLY A 516 25.70 -9.30 -22.13
N ASP A 517 24.48 -8.87 -21.79
CA ASP A 517 23.78 -9.15 -20.54
C ASP A 517 22.87 -10.38 -20.67
N THR A 518 22.26 -10.81 -19.56
CA THR A 518 21.30 -11.94 -19.55
C THR A 518 19.88 -11.51 -19.97
N GLY A 519 19.58 -10.22 -19.96
CA GLY A 519 18.31 -9.63 -20.39
C GLY A 519 18.47 -8.67 -21.57
N PRO A 520 17.37 -8.21 -22.19
CA PRO A 520 17.40 -7.20 -23.23
C PRO A 520 18.14 -5.93 -22.80
N VAL A 521 18.80 -5.27 -23.73
CA VAL A 521 19.48 -3.99 -23.47
C VAL A 521 18.51 -3.01 -22.77
N GLY A 522 18.95 -2.42 -21.67
CA GLY A 522 18.20 -1.46 -20.86
C GLY A 522 17.30 -2.07 -19.77
N THR A 523 17.29 -3.40 -19.60
CA THR A 523 16.49 -4.07 -18.57
C THR A 523 17.31 -4.79 -17.49
N SER A 524 18.61 -4.98 -17.74
CA SER A 524 19.51 -5.68 -16.83
C SER A 524 20.14 -4.73 -15.79
N ILE A 525 20.38 -5.26 -14.57
CA ILE A 525 21.10 -4.60 -13.48
C ILE A 525 22.34 -5.46 -13.17
N GLU A 526 23.17 -5.66 -14.16
CA GLU A 526 24.38 -6.47 -14.11
C GLU A 526 25.52 -5.81 -14.92
N ASN A 527 26.71 -6.30 -14.79
CA ASN A 527 27.90 -5.79 -15.48
C ASN A 527 28.19 -4.27 -15.28
N PRO A 528 28.34 -3.77 -13.99
CA PRO A 528 28.61 -4.58 -12.79
C PRO A 528 27.36 -4.92 -11.98
N ASP A 529 27.41 -6.06 -11.27
CA ASP A 529 26.38 -6.44 -10.27
C ASP A 529 26.43 -5.51 -9.05
N ILE A 530 25.27 -5.02 -8.62
CA ILE A 530 25.16 -4.22 -7.41
C ILE A 530 25.31 -5.11 -6.18
N GLN A 531 26.23 -4.74 -5.30
CA GLN A 531 26.50 -5.46 -4.05
C GLN A 531 25.61 -4.92 -2.91
N TYR A 532 24.33 -5.28 -2.91
CA TYR A 532 23.33 -4.75 -1.97
C TYR A 532 23.71 -4.96 -0.49
N HIS A 533 24.40 -6.04 -0.17
CA HIS A 533 24.90 -6.26 1.20
C HIS A 533 25.98 -5.26 1.61
N LEU A 534 26.88 -4.87 0.70
CA LEU A 534 27.89 -3.83 0.96
C LEU A 534 27.24 -2.45 1.04
N LEU A 535 26.26 -2.17 0.18
CA LEU A 535 25.46 -0.95 0.25
C LEU A 535 24.76 -0.83 1.61
N ALA A 536 24.14 -1.87 2.10
CA ALA A 536 23.48 -1.89 3.41
C ALA A 536 24.47 -1.75 4.57
N GLN A 537 25.62 -2.42 4.50
CA GLN A 537 26.70 -2.28 5.49
C GLN A 537 27.21 -0.85 5.57
N SER A 538 27.42 -0.17 4.43
CA SER A 538 27.85 1.23 4.40
C SER A 538 26.88 2.19 5.06
N MET A 539 25.61 1.78 5.19
CA MET A 539 24.53 2.53 5.84
C MET A 539 24.19 2.05 7.26
N GLY A 540 25.03 1.19 7.84
CA GLY A 540 24.90 0.76 9.23
C GLY A 540 24.04 -0.47 9.48
N TRP A 541 23.65 -1.22 8.46
CA TRP A 541 22.94 -2.49 8.60
C TRP A 541 23.90 -3.65 8.82
N TRP A 542 23.47 -4.65 9.57
CA TRP A 542 24.04 -5.97 9.43
C TRP A 542 23.61 -6.56 8.08
N ALA A 543 24.54 -7.06 7.28
CA ALA A 543 24.17 -7.60 5.99
C ALA A 543 25.10 -8.71 5.52
N LYS A 544 24.57 -9.66 4.71
CA LYS A 544 25.27 -10.82 4.17
C LYS A 544 24.89 -11.09 2.73
N GLY A 545 25.85 -11.53 1.92
CA GLY A 545 25.60 -11.92 0.52
C GLY A 545 26.82 -11.77 -0.38
N PRO A 546 26.70 -12.01 -1.70
CA PRO A 546 25.54 -12.58 -2.33
C PRO A 546 25.36 -14.09 -2.03
N ILE A 547 24.14 -14.49 -1.65
CA ILE A 547 23.79 -15.89 -1.40
C ILE A 547 23.24 -16.47 -2.70
N LYS A 548 23.96 -17.46 -3.25
CA LYS A 548 23.62 -18.11 -4.53
C LYS A 548 23.26 -19.58 -4.35
N ASP A 549 23.85 -20.22 -3.34
CA ASP A 549 23.61 -21.61 -3.00
C ASP A 549 22.42 -21.74 -2.04
N PRO A 550 21.38 -22.50 -2.39
CA PRO A 550 20.22 -22.71 -1.53
C PRO A 550 20.56 -23.34 -0.17
N ALA A 551 21.67 -24.07 -0.04
CA ALA A 551 22.11 -24.65 1.24
C ALA A 551 22.58 -23.57 2.24
N GLN A 552 23.03 -22.43 1.77
CA GLN A 552 23.47 -21.30 2.61
C GLN A 552 22.31 -20.40 3.07
N LEU A 553 21.12 -20.53 2.47
CA LEU A 553 20.02 -19.60 2.67
C LEU A 553 19.45 -19.69 4.10
N ALA A 554 19.06 -20.87 4.54
CA ALA A 554 18.47 -21.07 5.87
C ALA A 554 19.39 -20.62 7.03
N PRO A 555 20.71 -20.99 7.05
CA PRO A 555 21.64 -20.49 8.06
C PRO A 555 21.73 -18.95 8.07
N ALA A 556 21.81 -18.32 6.90
CA ALA A 556 21.91 -16.86 6.80
C ALA A 556 20.65 -16.15 7.28
N ILE A 557 19.46 -16.67 6.96
CA ILE A 557 18.19 -16.11 7.46
C ILE A 557 18.11 -16.25 8.97
N LYS A 558 18.49 -17.40 9.53
CA LYS A 558 18.49 -17.65 10.98
C LYS A 558 19.38 -16.63 11.71
N GLU A 559 20.57 -16.33 11.19
CA GLU A 559 21.49 -15.32 11.73
C GLU A 559 20.86 -13.93 11.65
N ALA A 560 20.32 -13.54 10.49
CA ALA A 560 19.66 -12.25 10.29
C ALA A 560 18.45 -12.05 11.22
N VAL A 561 17.65 -13.09 11.46
CA VAL A 561 16.52 -13.07 12.40
C VAL A 561 17.01 -12.71 13.82
N GLN A 562 18.14 -13.28 14.29
CA GLN A 562 18.69 -12.95 15.60
C GLN A 562 19.12 -11.48 15.70
N VAL A 563 19.69 -10.93 14.64
CA VAL A 563 20.07 -9.51 14.56
C VAL A 563 18.84 -8.62 14.70
N VAL A 564 17.74 -8.94 13.99
CA VAL A 564 16.50 -8.16 14.05
C VAL A 564 15.84 -8.28 15.42
N LEU A 565 15.84 -9.47 16.03
CA LEU A 565 15.34 -9.67 17.40
C LEU A 565 16.15 -8.90 18.44
N ALA A 566 17.44 -8.63 18.17
CA ALA A 566 18.28 -7.76 18.97
C ALA A 566 18.04 -6.24 18.73
N GLY A 567 17.07 -5.89 17.90
CA GLY A 567 16.66 -4.49 17.65
C GLY A 567 17.45 -3.77 16.54
N GLN A 568 18.16 -4.50 15.68
CA GLN A 568 18.92 -3.94 14.56
C GLN A 568 18.32 -4.35 13.21
N PRO A 569 18.44 -3.52 12.16
CA PRO A 569 18.05 -3.91 10.82
C PRO A 569 19.07 -4.88 10.19
N ALA A 570 18.54 -5.84 9.41
CA ALA A 570 19.35 -6.85 8.72
C ALA A 570 18.94 -6.99 7.25
N LEU A 571 19.94 -7.10 6.34
CA LEU A 571 19.71 -7.32 4.92
C LEU A 571 20.44 -8.56 4.41
N LEU A 572 19.72 -9.40 3.68
CA LEU A 572 20.31 -10.54 2.95
C LEU A 572 20.23 -10.27 1.45
N ASN A 573 21.38 -10.24 0.77
CA ASN A 573 21.44 -10.18 -0.68
C ASN A 573 21.38 -11.59 -1.26
N VAL A 574 20.21 -11.99 -1.76
CA VAL A 574 19.97 -13.34 -2.29
C VAL A 574 19.81 -13.30 -3.81
N TRP A 575 20.67 -14.01 -4.52
CA TRP A 575 20.54 -14.16 -5.96
C TRP A 575 19.45 -15.19 -6.27
N THR A 576 18.48 -14.76 -7.07
CA THR A 576 17.30 -15.56 -7.37
C THR A 576 17.10 -15.73 -8.86
N GLN A 577 16.33 -16.74 -9.20
CA GLN A 577 15.71 -16.83 -10.51
C GLN A 577 14.73 -15.67 -10.72
N PRO A 578 14.42 -15.30 -11.96
CA PRO A 578 13.54 -14.16 -12.28
C PRO A 578 12.16 -14.27 -11.66
N ARG A 579 11.56 -15.45 -11.68
CA ARG A 579 10.21 -15.74 -11.16
C ARG A 579 10.09 -17.16 -10.63
#